data_3ebc71074d5ade877e01739119843f2e
#
_entry.id   3ebc71074d5ade877e01739119843f2e
#
_cell.length_a   1.000
_cell.length_b   1.000
_cell.length_c   1.000
_cell.angle_alpha   90.00
_cell.angle_beta   90.00
_cell.angle_gamma   90.00
#
_symmetry.space_group_name_H-M   'P 1'
#
loop_
_entity.id
_entity.type
_entity.pdbx_description
1 polymer ?
#
loop_
_entity_poly.entity_id
_entity_poly.type
_entity_poly.pdbx_seq_one_letter_code
_entity_poly.pdbx_strand_id
1 'polypeptide(L)'
;MEDFQIKMMSASWRICRWFFWQILLFYCMPYLWLNHYDTATVVLMLLYTTSFSAYWEFVPEANRFRSLWIPYLAYCAIAVTLCCSIGTWNASILFSILIPLYGAACVLLTRGSERLFQRFRKGNKYGWIVTVAALVIFLVSLKIIGVSWESSRQGTPEMEKNEMLARRNYLLGKLLLTPEEVLNEMPSAIGVQFQGEWALYSCSMLSASLVDMSKLYPETRQENLQYVDSLIGIVMSPELSYYDYLRWGEDPLESLDEDESHISYLSHLAWMMCGYKQLGGDSKYDKLLSDLCRTMNRRILNSDCMNLPTYPGESIYIPDMLVAIVALNKYAKLNNGKYRSTVRKWISRATEEWLDEKTGLLASFLQEDGTQYGDVPVKGSYSALNCYYFLTLTMIHPIHLRACATPSIRGLRAAC
;
A
#
# COMPACT_ATOMS: atom_id res chain seq x y z
N MET A 1 -11.61 -46.34 32.01
CA MET A 1 -11.32 -45.98 30.60
C MET A 1 -12.41 -45.09 29.98
N GLU A 2 -13.67 -45.45 30.15
CA GLU A 2 -14.82 -44.73 29.60
C GLU A 2 -14.92 -43.27 30.12
N ASP A 3 -14.68 -43.04 31.40
CA ASP A 3 -14.73 -41.69 32.01
C ASP A 3 -13.59 -40.78 31.53
N PHE A 4 -12.40 -41.37 31.21
CA PHE A 4 -11.28 -40.63 30.64
C PHE A 4 -11.55 -40.23 29.17
N GLN A 5 -12.12 -41.15 28.39
CA GLN A 5 -12.49 -40.84 26.99
C GLN A 5 -13.56 -39.75 26.91
N ILE A 6 -14.55 -39.78 27.84
CA ILE A 6 -15.60 -38.76 27.92
C ILE A 6 -15.04 -37.39 28.28
N LYS A 7 -14.07 -37.34 29.23
CA LYS A 7 -13.39 -36.08 29.58
C LYS A 7 -12.55 -35.53 28.43
N MET A 8 -11.80 -36.41 27.74
CA MET A 8 -11.03 -36.01 26.54
C MET A 8 -11.93 -35.50 25.42
N MET A 9 -13.05 -36.18 25.12
CA MET A 9 -13.98 -35.69 24.09
C MET A 9 -14.60 -34.35 24.46
N SER A 10 -14.94 -34.11 25.73
CA SER A 10 -15.49 -32.84 26.16
C SER A 10 -14.46 -31.70 26.09
N ALA A 11 -13.20 -31.98 26.41
CA ALA A 11 -12.11 -31.02 26.27
C ALA A 11 -11.82 -30.67 24.81
N SER A 12 -11.75 -31.67 23.94
CA SER A 12 -11.57 -31.49 22.49
C SER A 12 -12.71 -30.66 21.87
N TRP A 13 -13.96 -30.92 22.28
CA TRP A 13 -15.11 -30.15 21.81
C TRP A 13 -15.04 -28.67 22.26
N ARG A 14 -14.60 -28.39 23.49
CA ARG A 14 -14.42 -27.00 23.97
C ARG A 14 -13.31 -26.28 23.19
N ILE A 15 -12.20 -26.95 22.92
CA ILE A 15 -11.10 -26.42 22.14
C ILE A 15 -11.56 -26.11 20.71
N CYS A 16 -12.26 -27.04 20.03
CA CYS A 16 -12.81 -26.80 18.71
C CYS A 16 -13.77 -25.63 18.67
N ARG A 17 -14.65 -25.50 19.67
CA ARG A 17 -15.59 -24.40 19.80
C ARG A 17 -14.88 -23.06 20.03
N TRP A 18 -13.83 -23.04 20.84
CA TRP A 18 -13.00 -21.86 21.06
C TRP A 18 -12.30 -21.40 19.77
N PHE A 19 -11.69 -22.33 19.03
CA PHE A 19 -11.09 -22.04 17.72
C PHE A 19 -12.13 -21.51 16.73
N PHE A 20 -13.35 -22.02 16.72
CA PHE A 20 -14.42 -21.52 15.88
C PHE A 20 -14.70 -20.03 16.14
N TRP A 21 -14.75 -19.62 17.40
CA TRP A 21 -14.93 -18.22 17.77
C TRP A 21 -13.75 -17.35 17.31
N GLN A 22 -12.52 -17.85 17.40
CA GLN A 22 -11.35 -17.13 16.95
C GLN A 22 -11.36 -16.93 15.43
N ILE A 23 -11.74 -17.95 14.68
CA ILE A 23 -11.88 -17.86 13.22
C ILE A 23 -12.95 -16.82 12.85
N LEU A 24 -14.11 -16.84 13.49
CA LEU A 24 -15.18 -15.88 13.23
C LEU A 24 -14.73 -14.44 13.52
N LEU A 25 -14.03 -14.21 14.61
CA LEU A 25 -13.46 -12.92 14.97
C LEU A 25 -12.42 -12.46 13.94
N PHE A 26 -11.52 -13.35 13.55
CA PHE A 26 -10.50 -13.05 12.55
C PHE A 26 -11.11 -12.62 11.21
N TYR A 27 -12.25 -13.20 10.81
CA TYR A 27 -12.97 -12.77 9.61
C TYR A 27 -13.67 -11.42 9.75
N CYS A 28 -14.05 -11.02 10.96
CA CYS A 28 -14.63 -9.69 11.20
C CYS A 28 -13.59 -8.56 11.24
N MET A 29 -12.30 -8.88 11.46
CA MET A 29 -11.23 -7.91 11.62
C MET A 29 -10.98 -6.99 10.42
N PRO A 30 -10.90 -7.50 9.17
CA PRO A 30 -10.71 -6.63 8.02
C PRO A 30 -11.82 -5.61 7.84
N TYR A 31 -13.06 -5.94 8.22
CA TYR A 31 -14.19 -5.00 8.19
C TYR A 31 -13.99 -3.85 9.18
N LEU A 32 -13.50 -4.13 10.37
CA LEU A 32 -13.22 -3.09 11.37
C LEU A 32 -12.04 -2.21 10.93
N TRP A 33 -11.03 -2.77 10.33
CA TRP A 33 -9.88 -2.02 9.83
C TRP A 33 -10.25 -1.11 8.65
N LEU A 34 -11.10 -1.58 7.73
CA LEU A 34 -11.57 -0.79 6.58
C LEU A 34 -12.48 0.37 6.97
N ASN A 35 -13.11 0.34 8.15
CA ASN A 35 -13.96 1.41 8.67
C ASN A 35 -13.20 2.42 9.55
N HIS A 36 -11.89 2.59 9.33
CA HIS A 36 -11.04 3.62 9.97
C HIS A 36 -10.82 3.46 11.49
N TYR A 37 -10.95 2.25 12.02
CA TYR A 37 -10.48 1.99 13.38
C TYR A 37 -8.96 1.88 13.41
N ASP A 38 -8.33 2.56 14.36
CA ASP A 38 -6.89 2.48 14.48
C ASP A 38 -6.43 1.05 14.87
N THR A 39 -5.20 0.72 14.52
CA THR A 39 -4.62 -0.62 14.76
C THR A 39 -4.63 -0.99 16.25
N ALA A 40 -4.45 -0.03 17.15
CA ALA A 40 -4.44 -0.28 18.59
C ALA A 40 -5.84 -0.67 19.10
N THR A 41 -6.87 0.00 18.63
CA THR A 41 -8.26 -0.33 18.93
C THR A 41 -8.62 -1.75 18.46
N VAL A 42 -8.19 -2.11 17.24
CA VAL A 42 -8.42 -3.43 16.66
C VAL A 42 -7.69 -4.53 17.45
N VAL A 43 -6.43 -4.31 17.84
CA VAL A 43 -5.65 -5.25 18.67
C VAL A 43 -6.27 -5.41 20.06
N LEU A 44 -6.71 -4.35 20.71
CA LEU A 44 -7.37 -4.41 22.00
C LEU A 44 -8.70 -5.18 21.94
N MET A 45 -9.47 -5.01 20.87
CA MET A 45 -10.67 -5.81 20.63
C MET A 45 -10.35 -7.30 20.51
N LEU A 46 -9.33 -7.67 19.75
CA LEU A 46 -8.87 -9.05 19.60
C LEU A 46 -8.50 -9.65 20.95
N LEU A 47 -7.64 -8.98 21.68
CA LEU A 47 -7.16 -9.44 22.98
C LEU A 47 -8.35 -9.65 23.95
N TYR A 48 -9.28 -8.70 23.96
CA TYR A 48 -10.45 -8.80 24.84
C TYR A 48 -11.39 -9.94 24.43
N THR A 49 -11.77 -10.03 23.17
CA THR A 49 -12.71 -11.07 22.70
C THR A 49 -12.09 -12.47 22.81
N THR A 50 -10.80 -12.58 22.57
CA THR A 50 -10.04 -13.84 22.78
C THR A 50 -10.02 -14.23 24.25
N SER A 51 -9.71 -13.28 25.12
CA SER A 51 -9.67 -13.51 26.57
C SER A 51 -11.07 -13.83 27.13
N PHE A 52 -12.10 -13.11 26.67
CA PHE A 52 -13.47 -13.36 27.08
C PHE A 52 -13.98 -14.73 26.63
N SER A 53 -13.73 -15.11 25.39
CA SER A 53 -14.13 -16.41 24.85
C SER A 53 -13.38 -17.57 25.54
N ALA A 54 -12.09 -17.40 25.84
CA ALA A 54 -11.32 -18.37 26.63
C ALA A 54 -11.86 -18.49 28.06
N TYR A 55 -12.10 -17.36 28.70
CA TYR A 55 -12.71 -17.36 30.04
C TYR A 55 -14.06 -18.09 30.04
N TRP A 56 -14.93 -17.80 29.06
CA TRP A 56 -16.24 -18.44 28.94
C TRP A 56 -16.14 -19.95 28.76
N GLU A 57 -15.21 -20.44 27.97
CA GLU A 57 -15.07 -21.87 27.68
C GLU A 57 -14.42 -22.66 28.81
N PHE A 58 -13.47 -22.08 29.52
CA PHE A 58 -12.62 -22.82 30.48
C PHE A 58 -13.00 -22.61 31.95
N VAL A 59 -13.81 -21.60 32.30
CA VAL A 59 -14.28 -21.39 33.69
C VAL A 59 -15.48 -22.29 34.00
N PRO A 60 -15.49 -22.98 35.15
CA PRO A 60 -16.59 -23.82 35.59
C PRO A 60 -17.94 -23.08 35.66
N GLU A 61 -19.03 -23.73 35.27
CA GLU A 61 -20.34 -23.15 35.10
C GLU A 61 -20.88 -22.44 36.38
N ALA A 62 -20.60 -22.99 37.55
CA ALA A 62 -20.99 -22.42 38.82
C ALA A 62 -20.44 -21.01 39.09
N ASN A 63 -19.31 -20.66 38.50
CA ASN A 63 -18.60 -19.39 38.74
C ASN A 63 -18.77 -18.39 37.58
N ARG A 64 -19.35 -18.80 36.45
CA ARG A 64 -19.43 -17.96 35.24
C ARG A 64 -20.26 -16.71 35.45
N PHE A 65 -21.34 -16.76 36.15
CA PHE A 65 -22.27 -15.62 36.27
C PHE A 65 -21.83 -14.56 37.30
N ARG A 66 -21.20 -14.97 38.41
CA ARG A 66 -20.77 -14.04 39.47
C ARG A 66 -19.54 -13.22 39.09
N SER A 67 -18.65 -13.81 38.30
CA SER A 67 -17.35 -13.18 37.91
C SER A 67 -17.39 -12.42 36.58
N LEU A 68 -18.49 -12.48 35.82
CA LEU A 68 -18.62 -11.80 34.50
C LEU A 68 -18.87 -10.30 34.62
N TRP A 69 -19.58 -9.85 35.66
CA TRP A 69 -19.95 -8.44 35.78
C TRP A 69 -18.73 -7.53 36.04
N ILE A 70 -17.79 -7.96 36.82
CA ILE A 70 -16.61 -7.14 37.18
C ILE A 70 -15.69 -6.92 35.98
N PRO A 71 -15.22 -7.95 35.27
CA PRO A 71 -14.39 -7.76 34.05
C PRO A 71 -15.16 -7.04 32.94
N TYR A 72 -16.47 -7.27 32.81
CA TYR A 72 -17.30 -6.58 31.83
C TYR A 72 -17.44 -5.07 32.14
N LEU A 73 -17.70 -4.68 33.39
CA LEU A 73 -17.74 -3.29 33.78
C LEU A 73 -16.37 -2.60 33.66
N ALA A 74 -15.32 -3.28 34.06
CA ALA A 74 -13.94 -2.78 33.90
C ALA A 74 -13.60 -2.56 32.42
N TYR A 75 -13.99 -3.49 31.56
CA TYR A 75 -13.82 -3.35 30.13
C TYR A 75 -14.62 -2.18 29.54
N CYS A 76 -15.90 -2.07 29.88
CA CYS A 76 -16.71 -0.93 29.43
C CYS A 76 -16.11 0.41 29.89
N ALA A 77 -15.60 0.48 31.11
CA ALA A 77 -14.91 1.67 31.62
C ALA A 77 -13.62 1.98 30.83
N ILE A 78 -12.81 0.96 30.56
CA ILE A 78 -11.57 1.11 29.78
C ILE A 78 -11.89 1.49 28.33
N ALA A 79 -12.86 0.84 27.69
CA ALA A 79 -13.28 1.13 26.33
C ALA A 79 -13.83 2.56 26.19
N VAL A 80 -14.69 2.98 27.11
CA VAL A 80 -15.22 4.34 27.15
C VAL A 80 -14.11 5.36 27.37
N THR A 81 -13.19 5.11 28.30
CA THR A 81 -12.05 6.02 28.57
C THR A 81 -11.14 6.15 27.36
N LEU A 82 -10.81 5.04 26.69
CA LEU A 82 -10.01 5.05 25.47
C LEU A 82 -10.73 5.76 24.33
N CYS A 83 -12.00 5.49 24.10
CA CYS A 83 -12.78 6.16 23.05
C CYS A 83 -12.93 7.67 23.31
N CYS A 84 -13.06 8.09 24.57
CA CYS A 84 -13.07 9.50 24.94
C CYS A 84 -11.71 10.18 24.71
N SER A 85 -10.60 9.47 24.99
CA SER A 85 -9.25 10.01 24.81
C SER A 85 -8.82 10.13 23.34
N ILE A 86 -9.40 9.27 22.46
CA ILE A 86 -9.09 9.24 21.02
C ILE A 86 -10.09 10.07 20.19
N GLY A 87 -11.18 10.57 20.83
CA GLY A 87 -12.20 11.40 20.14
C GLY A 87 -13.15 10.64 19.21
N THR A 88 -13.20 9.31 19.30
CA THR A 88 -14.00 8.44 18.41
C THR A 88 -15.31 7.99 19.08
N TRP A 89 -16.25 8.90 19.28
CA TRP A 89 -17.55 8.60 19.90
C TRP A 89 -18.35 7.52 19.19
N ASN A 90 -18.29 7.45 17.87
CA ASN A 90 -19.00 6.43 17.08
C ASN A 90 -18.50 5.00 17.37
N ALA A 91 -17.23 4.84 17.68
CA ALA A 91 -16.68 3.55 18.06
C ALA A 91 -17.23 3.08 19.42
N SER A 92 -17.40 3.97 20.40
CA SER A 92 -17.91 3.62 21.74
C SER A 92 -19.34 3.06 21.69
N ILE A 93 -20.21 3.60 20.85
CA ILE A 93 -21.58 3.12 20.65
C ILE A 93 -21.58 1.72 20.03
N LEU A 94 -20.77 1.53 18.99
CA LEU A 94 -20.64 0.23 18.32
C LEU A 94 -20.10 -0.85 19.27
N PHE A 95 -19.12 -0.53 20.09
CA PHE A 95 -18.57 -1.41 21.11
C PHE A 95 -19.58 -1.76 22.18
N SER A 96 -20.36 -0.78 22.64
CA SER A 96 -21.40 -0.98 23.68
C SER A 96 -22.52 -1.91 23.22
N ILE A 97 -22.78 -2.00 21.92
CA ILE A 97 -23.81 -2.86 21.33
C ILE A 97 -23.25 -4.22 20.89
N LEU A 98 -22.12 -4.24 20.18
CA LEU A 98 -21.55 -5.48 19.62
C LEU A 98 -21.06 -6.47 20.67
N ILE A 99 -20.51 -5.99 21.78
CA ILE A 99 -19.96 -6.87 22.80
C ILE A 99 -21.06 -7.61 23.58
N PRO A 100 -22.13 -6.97 24.05
CA PRO A 100 -23.26 -7.69 24.62
C PRO A 100 -23.91 -8.67 23.66
N LEU A 101 -24.08 -8.29 22.37
CA LEU A 101 -24.59 -9.18 21.32
C LEU A 101 -23.69 -10.39 21.09
N TYR A 102 -22.37 -10.17 21.03
CA TYR A 102 -21.38 -11.24 20.92
C TYR A 102 -21.42 -12.16 22.16
N GLY A 103 -21.46 -11.58 23.35
CA GLY A 103 -21.62 -12.33 24.60
C GLY A 103 -22.89 -13.17 24.62
N ALA A 104 -24.03 -12.59 24.23
CA ALA A 104 -25.30 -13.30 24.13
C ALA A 104 -25.27 -14.42 23.09
N ALA A 105 -24.67 -14.19 21.92
CA ALA A 105 -24.47 -15.20 20.89
C ALA A 105 -23.59 -16.35 21.39
N CYS A 106 -22.49 -16.06 22.09
CA CYS A 106 -21.63 -17.07 22.72
C CYS A 106 -22.41 -17.93 23.72
N VAL A 107 -23.24 -17.31 24.58
CA VAL A 107 -24.08 -18.04 25.55
C VAL A 107 -25.09 -18.95 24.85
N LEU A 108 -25.80 -18.44 23.88
CA LEU A 108 -26.83 -19.18 23.15
C LEU A 108 -26.26 -20.36 22.38
N LEU A 109 -25.15 -20.14 21.66
CA LEU A 109 -24.49 -21.19 20.88
C LEU A 109 -23.80 -22.22 21.78
N THR A 110 -23.23 -21.81 22.90
CA THR A 110 -22.65 -22.74 23.89
C THR A 110 -23.72 -23.65 24.46
N ARG A 111 -24.83 -23.09 24.93
CA ARG A 111 -25.97 -23.88 25.45
C ARG A 111 -26.58 -24.79 24.39
N GLY A 112 -26.74 -24.28 23.16
CA GLY A 112 -27.23 -25.05 22.03
C GLY A 112 -26.33 -26.22 21.69
N SER A 113 -25.03 -25.97 21.58
CA SER A 113 -24.03 -27.02 21.27
C SER A 113 -23.89 -28.06 22.39
N GLU A 114 -24.00 -27.68 23.67
CA GLU A 114 -24.00 -28.64 24.77
C GLU A 114 -25.25 -29.53 24.77
N ARG A 115 -26.44 -28.97 24.51
CA ARG A 115 -27.68 -29.76 24.35
C ARG A 115 -27.58 -30.72 23.17
N LEU A 116 -27.02 -30.30 22.06
CA LEU A 116 -26.75 -31.16 20.91
C LEU A 116 -25.77 -32.26 21.27
N PHE A 117 -24.65 -31.92 21.90
CA PHE A 117 -23.62 -32.89 22.33
C PHE A 117 -24.20 -33.94 23.30
N GLN A 118 -25.04 -33.52 24.27
CA GLN A 118 -25.70 -34.45 25.20
C GLN A 118 -26.70 -35.37 24.49
N ARG A 119 -27.41 -34.91 23.46
CA ARG A 119 -28.28 -35.75 22.62
C ARG A 119 -27.48 -36.77 21.83
N PHE A 120 -26.31 -36.44 21.30
CA PHE A 120 -25.43 -37.34 20.59
C PHE A 120 -24.76 -38.36 21.52
N ARG A 121 -24.43 -37.97 22.74
CA ARG A 121 -23.82 -38.86 23.74
C ARG A 121 -24.73 -40.05 24.13
N LYS A 122 -26.06 -39.89 24.01
CA LYS A 122 -27.04 -40.92 24.37
C LYS A 122 -27.23 -42.04 23.34
N GLY A 123 -26.25 -42.27 22.47
CA GLY A 123 -26.17 -43.53 21.68
C GLY A 123 -26.75 -43.45 20.30
N ASN A 124 -26.84 -42.30 19.70
CA ASN A 124 -27.33 -42.20 18.32
C ASN A 124 -26.23 -42.52 17.30
N LYS A 125 -26.37 -43.66 16.58
CA LYS A 125 -25.42 -44.12 15.55
C LYS A 125 -25.18 -43.10 14.42
N TYR A 126 -26.03 -42.07 14.30
CA TYR A 126 -25.97 -41.06 13.25
C TYR A 126 -25.33 -39.72 13.73
N GLY A 127 -24.85 -39.66 15.01
CA GLY A 127 -24.28 -38.41 15.56
C GLY A 127 -23.09 -37.88 14.77
N TRP A 128 -22.25 -38.77 14.24
CA TRP A 128 -21.11 -38.39 13.42
C TRP A 128 -21.52 -37.76 12.09
N ILE A 129 -22.61 -38.25 11.45
CA ILE A 129 -23.14 -37.72 10.18
C ILE A 129 -23.58 -36.28 10.36
N VAL A 130 -24.30 -36.00 11.44
CA VAL A 130 -24.74 -34.62 11.74
C VAL A 130 -23.58 -33.69 12.07
N THR A 131 -22.55 -34.21 12.73
CA THR A 131 -21.33 -33.42 13.02
C THR A 131 -20.57 -33.10 11.74
N VAL A 132 -20.40 -34.07 10.84
CA VAL A 132 -19.78 -33.87 9.52
C VAL A 132 -20.62 -32.92 8.66
N ALA A 133 -21.94 -33.10 8.63
CA ALA A 133 -22.82 -32.21 7.89
C ALA A 133 -22.76 -30.77 8.43
N ALA A 134 -22.74 -30.58 9.75
CA ALA A 134 -22.58 -29.26 10.37
C ALA A 134 -21.22 -28.64 10.04
N LEU A 135 -20.15 -29.43 10.01
CA LEU A 135 -18.83 -28.97 9.61
C LEU A 135 -18.77 -28.55 8.14
N VAL A 136 -19.39 -29.35 7.26
CA VAL A 136 -19.49 -29.04 5.83
C VAL A 136 -20.30 -27.76 5.59
N ILE A 137 -21.47 -27.63 6.24
CA ILE A 137 -22.30 -26.41 6.16
C ILE A 137 -21.51 -25.21 6.66
N PHE A 138 -20.74 -25.37 7.74
CA PHE A 138 -19.88 -24.31 8.28
C PHE A 138 -18.80 -23.89 7.28
N LEU A 139 -18.06 -24.83 6.70
CA LEU A 139 -17.02 -24.55 5.70
C LEU A 139 -17.58 -23.90 4.43
N VAL A 140 -18.78 -24.33 3.98
CA VAL A 140 -19.49 -23.72 2.87
C VAL A 140 -19.93 -22.30 3.21
N SER A 141 -20.45 -22.09 4.44
CA SER A 141 -20.82 -20.75 4.91
C SER A 141 -19.64 -19.81 4.98
N LEU A 142 -18.48 -20.27 5.44
CA LEU A 142 -17.23 -19.48 5.43
C LEU A 142 -16.83 -19.09 4.01
N LYS A 143 -16.96 -19.99 3.05
CA LYS A 143 -16.65 -19.72 1.64
C LYS A 143 -17.62 -18.69 1.04
N ILE A 144 -18.91 -18.82 1.33
CA ILE A 144 -19.95 -17.86 0.89
C ILE A 144 -19.69 -16.47 1.50
N ILE A 145 -19.39 -16.40 2.81
CA ILE A 145 -19.04 -15.15 3.49
C ILE A 145 -17.78 -14.55 2.86
N GLY A 146 -16.75 -15.36 2.60
CA GLY A 146 -15.53 -14.90 1.92
C GLY A 146 -15.79 -14.33 0.53
N VAL A 147 -16.62 -15.00 -0.28
CA VAL A 147 -16.99 -14.53 -1.63
C VAL A 147 -17.86 -13.27 -1.56
N SER A 148 -18.85 -13.24 -0.65
CA SER A 148 -19.68 -12.04 -0.44
C SER A 148 -18.86 -10.86 0.09
N TRP A 149 -17.85 -11.14 0.92
CA TRP A 149 -16.91 -10.17 1.40
C TRP A 149 -16.04 -9.60 0.28
N GLU A 150 -15.52 -10.45 -0.60
CA GLU A 150 -14.71 -10.05 -1.74
C GLU A 150 -15.55 -9.25 -2.76
N SER A 151 -16.82 -9.61 -2.96
CA SER A 151 -17.74 -8.86 -3.82
C SER A 151 -18.23 -7.54 -3.21
N SER A 152 -18.40 -7.46 -1.88
CA SER A 152 -18.76 -6.20 -1.21
C SER A 152 -17.55 -5.24 -1.04
N ARG A 153 -16.33 -5.73 -1.20
CA ARG A 153 -15.12 -4.91 -1.31
C ARG A 153 -15.01 -4.19 -2.65
N GLN A 154 -15.67 -4.68 -3.68
CA GLN A 154 -15.82 -3.94 -4.93
C GLN A 154 -16.83 -2.81 -4.66
N GLY A 155 -16.32 -1.68 -4.18
CA GLY A 155 -17.10 -0.45 -4.04
C GLY A 155 -17.77 -0.10 -5.37
N THR A 156 -18.87 0.62 -5.32
CA THR A 156 -19.43 1.16 -6.56
C THR A 156 -18.37 2.08 -7.20
N PRO A 157 -18.32 2.22 -8.54
CA PRO A 157 -17.39 3.12 -9.20
C PRO A 157 -17.45 4.56 -8.63
N GLU A 158 -18.59 4.97 -8.12
CA GLU A 158 -18.79 6.27 -7.49
C GLU A 158 -18.11 6.33 -6.09
N MET A 159 -18.20 5.27 -5.29
CA MET A 159 -17.50 5.20 -4.00
C MET A 159 -15.99 5.20 -4.20
N GLU A 160 -15.49 4.46 -5.18
CA GLU A 160 -14.08 4.42 -5.53
C GLU A 160 -13.57 5.80 -5.98
N LYS A 161 -14.33 6.49 -6.85
CA LYS A 161 -14.04 7.86 -7.25
C LYS A 161 -13.99 8.82 -6.08
N ASN A 162 -15.00 8.76 -5.18
CA ASN A 162 -15.06 9.64 -4.02
C ASN A 162 -13.88 9.39 -3.06
N GLU A 163 -13.48 8.14 -2.88
CA GLU A 163 -12.30 7.79 -2.09
C GLU A 163 -11.01 8.33 -2.73
N MET A 164 -10.85 8.18 -4.05
CA MET A 164 -9.70 8.73 -4.77
C MET A 164 -9.64 10.26 -4.67
N LEU A 165 -10.76 10.95 -4.81
CA LEU A 165 -10.86 12.40 -4.64
C LEU A 165 -10.52 12.83 -3.20
N ALA A 166 -10.98 12.10 -2.20
CA ALA A 166 -10.66 12.39 -0.80
C ALA A 166 -9.15 12.23 -0.52
N ARG A 167 -8.53 11.16 -1.02
CA ARG A 167 -7.07 10.94 -0.93
C ARG A 167 -6.29 12.04 -1.65
N ARG A 168 -6.73 12.40 -2.86
CA ARG A 168 -6.15 13.53 -3.62
C ARG A 168 -6.15 14.80 -2.78
N ASN A 169 -7.31 15.17 -2.25
CA ASN A 169 -7.46 16.41 -1.49
C ASN A 169 -6.61 16.40 -0.21
N TYR A 170 -6.49 15.27 0.46
CA TYR A 170 -5.61 15.11 1.61
C TYR A 170 -4.13 15.35 1.23
N LEU A 171 -3.65 14.73 0.14
CA LEU A 171 -2.26 14.89 -0.31
C LEU A 171 -1.99 16.32 -0.82
N LEU A 172 -2.93 16.93 -1.52
CA LEU A 172 -2.84 18.33 -1.94
C LEU A 172 -2.73 19.27 -0.73
N GLY A 173 -3.49 19.02 0.33
CA GLY A 173 -3.41 19.78 1.57
C GLY A 173 -2.06 19.64 2.31
N LYS A 174 -1.26 18.62 1.96
CA LYS A 174 0.08 18.40 2.51
C LYS A 174 1.21 18.92 1.62
N LEU A 175 0.98 19.07 0.32
CA LEU A 175 2.03 19.39 -0.66
C LEU A 175 1.82 20.73 -1.39
N LEU A 176 0.60 21.27 -1.45
CA LEU A 176 0.36 22.61 -2.00
C LEU A 176 0.53 23.66 -0.88
N LEU A 177 1.72 23.74 -0.36
CA LEU A 177 2.16 24.69 0.66
C LEU A 177 3.32 25.51 0.13
N THR A 178 3.88 26.41 0.93
CA THR A 178 5.16 27.04 0.55
C THR A 178 6.29 25.99 0.52
N PRO A 179 7.36 26.21 -0.25
CA PRO A 179 8.47 25.26 -0.31
C PRO A 179 9.03 24.89 1.06
N GLU A 180 9.19 25.86 1.96
CA GLU A 180 9.69 25.63 3.31
C GLU A 180 8.71 24.81 4.16
N GLU A 181 7.41 25.03 4.02
CA GLU A 181 6.39 24.23 4.72
C GLU A 181 6.39 22.80 4.22
N VAL A 182 6.53 22.58 2.89
CA VAL A 182 6.64 21.23 2.31
C VAL A 182 7.87 20.50 2.86
N LEU A 183 9.02 21.18 2.93
CA LEU A 183 10.23 20.60 3.52
C LEU A 183 10.03 20.22 5.00
N ASN A 184 9.34 21.06 5.77
CA ASN A 184 9.03 20.79 7.17
C ASN A 184 8.06 19.62 7.40
N GLU A 185 7.20 19.30 6.45
CA GLU A 185 6.34 18.10 6.49
C GLU A 185 7.14 16.81 6.25
N MET A 186 8.37 16.89 5.71
CA MET A 186 9.19 15.72 5.41
C MET A 186 9.97 15.24 6.64
N PRO A 187 10.24 13.91 6.75
CA PRO A 187 11.01 13.37 7.86
C PRO A 187 12.41 14.00 7.99
N SER A 188 12.73 14.60 9.12
CA SER A 188 14.03 15.24 9.39
C SER A 188 15.07 14.31 10.01
N ALA A 189 14.68 13.10 10.43
CA ALA A 189 15.53 12.19 11.19
C ALA A 189 16.80 11.72 10.45
N ILE A 190 16.81 11.81 9.13
CA ILE A 190 17.90 11.36 8.25
C ILE A 190 18.70 12.49 7.61
N GLY A 191 18.44 13.75 8.00
CA GLY A 191 19.14 14.93 7.55
C GLY A 191 18.40 15.79 6.52
N VAL A 192 18.77 17.07 6.45
CA VAL A 192 18.13 18.10 5.59
C VAL A 192 18.17 17.73 4.10
N GLN A 193 19.25 17.12 3.66
CA GLN A 193 19.42 16.66 2.28
C GLN A 193 18.35 15.67 1.83
N PHE A 194 17.88 14.79 2.71
CA PHE A 194 16.82 13.84 2.39
C PHE A 194 15.43 14.47 2.43
N GLN A 195 15.23 15.58 3.15
CA GLN A 195 13.95 16.29 3.14
C GLN A 195 13.61 16.81 1.75
N GLY A 196 14.58 17.44 1.07
CA GLY A 196 14.39 17.93 -0.30
C GLY A 196 14.11 16.81 -1.30
N GLU A 197 14.85 15.71 -1.21
CA GLU A 197 14.62 14.51 -2.03
C GLU A 197 13.23 13.91 -1.80
N TRP A 198 12.81 13.73 -0.56
CA TRP A 198 11.47 13.23 -0.23
C TRP A 198 10.36 14.17 -0.68
N ALA A 199 10.58 15.48 -0.58
CA ALA A 199 9.65 16.49 -1.07
C ALA A 199 9.50 16.40 -2.59
N LEU A 200 10.61 16.30 -3.34
CA LEU A 200 10.61 16.09 -4.78
C LEU A 200 9.83 14.83 -5.17
N TYR A 201 10.13 13.69 -4.53
CA TYR A 201 9.45 12.42 -4.83
C TYR A 201 7.95 12.50 -4.53
N SER A 202 7.58 13.12 -3.42
CA SER A 202 6.17 13.29 -3.05
C SER A 202 5.42 14.14 -4.07
N CYS A 203 5.99 15.27 -4.48
CA CYS A 203 5.39 16.16 -5.49
C CYS A 203 5.29 15.47 -6.85
N SER A 204 6.33 14.77 -7.29
CA SER A 204 6.35 14.13 -8.60
C SER A 204 5.37 12.96 -8.69
N MET A 205 5.28 12.13 -7.64
CA MET A 205 4.35 11.00 -7.58
C MET A 205 2.91 11.46 -7.49
N LEU A 206 2.63 12.54 -6.73
CA LEU A 206 1.30 13.14 -6.72
C LEU A 206 0.95 13.67 -8.11
N SER A 207 1.86 14.38 -8.78
CA SER A 207 1.65 14.88 -10.15
C SER A 207 1.31 13.74 -11.12
N ALA A 208 2.04 12.63 -11.07
CA ALA A 208 1.75 11.45 -11.89
C ALA A 208 0.36 10.87 -11.59
N SER A 209 0.00 10.78 -10.30
CA SER A 209 -1.32 10.30 -9.87
C SER A 209 -2.46 11.21 -10.36
N LEU A 210 -2.25 12.54 -10.36
CA LEU A 210 -3.21 13.51 -10.89
C LEU A 210 -3.42 13.34 -12.40
N VAL A 211 -2.34 13.05 -13.14
CA VAL A 211 -2.42 12.77 -14.60
C VAL A 211 -3.22 11.50 -14.85
N ASP A 212 -2.97 10.43 -14.10
CA ASP A 212 -3.69 9.17 -14.29
C ASP A 212 -5.14 9.26 -13.81
N MET A 213 -5.41 10.00 -12.72
CA MET A 213 -6.76 10.32 -12.28
C MET A 213 -7.56 11.05 -13.38
N SER A 214 -6.93 11.96 -14.10
CA SER A 214 -7.58 12.71 -15.20
C SER A 214 -7.92 11.84 -16.42
N LYS A 215 -7.27 10.68 -16.56
CA LYS A 215 -7.65 9.68 -17.58
C LYS A 215 -8.88 8.89 -17.16
N LEU A 216 -8.97 8.55 -15.87
CA LEU A 216 -10.10 7.82 -15.30
C LEU A 216 -11.32 8.72 -15.11
N TYR A 217 -11.10 9.96 -14.71
CA TYR A 217 -12.12 10.97 -14.41
C TYR A 217 -11.81 12.27 -15.17
N PRO A 218 -12.18 12.36 -16.47
CA PRO A 218 -11.83 13.48 -17.35
C PRO A 218 -12.28 14.85 -16.85
N GLU A 219 -13.33 14.90 -16.05
CA GLU A 219 -13.84 16.12 -15.43
C GLU A 219 -12.88 16.77 -14.44
N THR A 220 -11.94 16.00 -13.87
CA THR A 220 -10.91 16.51 -12.94
C THR A 220 -9.72 17.15 -13.66
N ARG A 221 -9.64 17.02 -14.97
CA ARG A 221 -8.46 17.34 -15.77
C ARG A 221 -7.99 18.78 -15.60
N GLN A 222 -8.92 19.75 -15.68
CA GLN A 222 -8.57 21.18 -15.61
C GLN A 222 -8.04 21.56 -14.22
N GLU A 223 -8.66 21.04 -13.18
CA GLU A 223 -8.23 21.25 -11.79
C GLU A 223 -6.88 20.58 -11.53
N ASN A 224 -6.72 19.34 -11.98
CA ASN A 224 -5.46 18.61 -11.82
C ASN A 224 -4.31 19.26 -12.61
N LEU A 225 -4.58 19.89 -13.75
CA LEU A 225 -3.58 20.68 -14.49
C LEU A 225 -3.02 21.83 -13.64
N GLN A 226 -3.89 22.57 -12.94
CA GLN A 226 -3.48 23.67 -12.06
C GLN A 226 -2.65 23.15 -10.88
N TYR A 227 -3.04 22.02 -10.29
CA TYR A 227 -2.28 21.41 -9.20
C TYR A 227 -0.90 20.94 -9.66
N VAL A 228 -0.80 20.33 -10.84
CA VAL A 228 0.51 19.92 -11.41
C VAL A 228 1.38 21.14 -11.69
N ASP A 229 0.83 22.23 -12.21
CA ASP A 229 1.57 23.49 -12.43
C ASP A 229 2.13 24.05 -11.11
N SER A 230 1.32 24.07 -10.06
CA SER A 230 1.74 24.53 -8.73
C SER A 230 2.82 23.63 -8.14
N LEU A 231 2.69 22.31 -8.22
CA LEU A 231 3.70 21.36 -7.75
C LEU A 231 5.03 21.48 -8.51
N ILE A 232 5.00 21.77 -9.83
CA ILE A 232 6.21 22.07 -10.61
C ILE A 232 6.88 23.35 -10.06
N GLY A 233 6.09 24.38 -9.78
CA GLY A 233 6.60 25.63 -9.20
C GLY A 233 7.30 25.40 -7.85
N ILE A 234 6.73 24.57 -6.99
CA ILE A 234 7.34 24.20 -5.69
C ILE A 234 8.66 23.45 -5.92
N VAL A 235 8.68 22.47 -6.82
CA VAL A 235 9.89 21.68 -7.13
C VAL A 235 11.00 22.54 -7.73
N MET A 236 10.65 23.54 -8.53
CA MET A 236 11.62 24.48 -9.14
C MET A 236 12.08 25.58 -8.18
N SER A 237 11.58 25.65 -6.95
CA SER A 237 12.03 26.65 -6.00
C SER A 237 13.47 26.41 -5.54
N PRO A 238 14.23 27.47 -5.26
CA PRO A 238 15.60 27.35 -4.74
C PRO A 238 15.67 26.53 -3.44
N GLU A 239 14.66 26.68 -2.57
CA GLU A 239 14.59 25.99 -1.29
C GLU A 239 14.52 24.48 -1.48
N LEU A 240 13.71 24.01 -2.44
CA LEU A 240 13.54 22.58 -2.66
C LEU A 240 14.72 22.01 -3.46
N SER A 241 15.24 22.69 -4.49
CA SER A 241 16.38 22.21 -5.28
C SER A 241 17.71 22.23 -4.51
N TYR A 242 17.77 22.93 -3.38
CA TYR A 242 18.96 23.08 -2.56
C TYR A 242 19.59 21.78 -2.09
N TYR A 243 18.79 20.70 -1.90
CA TYR A 243 19.34 19.39 -1.51
C TYR A 243 20.26 18.81 -2.59
N ASP A 244 19.92 19.02 -3.87
CA ASP A 244 20.70 18.55 -5.01
C ASP A 244 21.97 19.38 -5.17
N TYR A 245 21.86 20.71 -5.01
CA TYR A 245 23.01 21.61 -4.94
C TYR A 245 24.01 21.20 -3.84
N LEU A 246 23.54 20.84 -2.65
CA LEU A 246 24.40 20.38 -1.55
C LEU A 246 25.19 19.09 -1.90
N ARG A 247 24.65 18.26 -2.77
CA ARG A 247 25.28 17.00 -3.18
C ARG A 247 26.27 17.19 -4.31
N TRP A 248 25.94 17.98 -5.32
CA TRP A 248 26.72 18.14 -6.53
C TRP A 248 27.60 19.39 -6.51
N GLY A 249 27.32 20.36 -5.66
CA GLY A 249 28.07 21.61 -5.57
C GLY A 249 27.69 22.64 -6.64
N GLU A 250 26.70 22.36 -7.47
CA GLU A 250 26.19 23.20 -8.56
C GLU A 250 24.67 23.12 -8.68
N ASP A 251 24.06 24.16 -9.28
CA ASP A 251 22.61 24.19 -9.48
C ASP A 251 22.21 23.23 -10.62
N PRO A 252 21.24 22.32 -10.40
CA PRO A 252 20.87 21.33 -11.41
C PRO A 252 20.27 21.93 -12.70
N LEU A 253 19.71 23.14 -12.66
CA LEU A 253 19.10 23.79 -13.83
C LEU A 253 20.08 24.73 -14.54
N GLU A 254 21.06 25.27 -13.85
CA GLU A 254 22.11 26.09 -14.43
C GLU A 254 23.23 25.27 -15.09
N SER A 255 23.45 24.04 -14.61
CA SER A 255 24.50 23.11 -15.06
C SER A 255 24.07 22.11 -16.13
N LEU A 256 22.98 22.38 -16.88
CA LEU A 256 22.46 21.43 -17.86
C LEU A 256 23.44 21.03 -18.97
N ASP A 257 24.39 21.91 -19.31
CA ASP A 257 25.42 21.64 -20.32
C ASP A 257 26.67 20.96 -19.74
N GLU A 258 26.81 20.91 -18.42
CA GLU A 258 27.88 20.21 -17.70
C GLU A 258 27.65 18.69 -17.62
N ASP A 259 28.60 17.94 -17.02
CA ASP A 259 28.58 16.47 -17.07
C ASP A 259 28.07 15.78 -15.79
N GLU A 260 27.92 16.53 -14.69
CA GLU A 260 27.40 15.97 -13.45
C GLU A 260 25.98 15.40 -13.61
N SER A 261 25.65 14.36 -12.83
CA SER A 261 24.47 13.56 -13.11
C SER A 261 23.12 14.28 -12.88
N HIS A 262 22.90 14.79 -11.67
CA HIS A 262 21.63 15.39 -11.21
C HIS A 262 20.38 14.56 -11.56
N ILE A 263 20.53 13.26 -11.80
CA ILE A 263 19.48 12.43 -12.43
C ILE A 263 18.23 12.36 -11.57
N SER A 264 18.36 12.37 -10.24
CA SER A 264 17.23 12.38 -9.32
C SER A 264 16.34 13.60 -9.57
N TYR A 265 16.91 14.79 -9.53
CA TYR A 265 16.16 16.04 -9.68
C TYR A 265 15.61 16.21 -11.11
N LEU A 266 16.48 16.08 -12.12
CA LEU A 266 16.10 16.30 -13.52
C LEU A 266 15.03 15.33 -14.02
N SER A 267 15.11 14.06 -13.60
CA SER A 267 14.18 13.04 -14.05
C SER A 267 12.76 13.26 -13.53
N HIS A 268 12.63 13.55 -12.25
CA HIS A 268 11.35 13.81 -11.61
C HIS A 268 10.71 15.10 -12.15
N LEU A 269 11.47 16.16 -12.30
CA LEU A 269 10.98 17.43 -12.87
C LEU A 269 10.52 17.24 -14.32
N ALA A 270 11.31 16.55 -15.16
CA ALA A 270 10.92 16.26 -16.54
C ALA A 270 9.65 15.40 -16.61
N TRP A 271 9.51 14.44 -15.70
CA TRP A 271 8.32 13.60 -15.62
C TRP A 271 7.06 14.42 -15.28
N MET A 272 7.14 15.35 -14.33
CA MET A 272 6.06 16.26 -13.95
C MET A 272 5.67 17.16 -15.14
N MET A 273 6.66 17.75 -15.84
CA MET A 273 6.41 18.58 -17.03
C MET A 273 5.79 17.80 -18.19
N CYS A 274 6.20 16.53 -18.39
CA CYS A 274 5.51 15.64 -19.32
C CYS A 274 4.05 15.42 -18.93
N GLY A 275 3.77 15.27 -17.64
CA GLY A 275 2.42 15.17 -17.09
C GLY A 275 1.59 16.44 -17.36
N TYR A 276 2.17 17.60 -17.12
CA TYR A 276 1.55 18.88 -17.42
C TYR A 276 1.13 18.98 -18.90
N LYS A 277 2.01 18.62 -19.82
CA LYS A 277 1.70 18.58 -21.26
C LYS A 277 0.61 17.57 -21.60
N GLN A 278 0.60 16.40 -20.97
CA GLN A 278 -0.45 15.37 -21.16
C GLN A 278 -1.84 15.86 -20.70
N LEU A 279 -1.89 16.72 -19.68
CA LEU A 279 -3.12 17.36 -19.23
C LEU A 279 -3.57 18.52 -20.13
N GLY A 280 -2.78 18.90 -21.12
CA GLY A 280 -3.10 19.99 -22.06
C GLY A 280 -2.53 21.34 -21.63
N GLY A 281 -1.48 21.33 -20.80
CA GLY A 281 -0.74 22.52 -20.42
C GLY A 281 -0.14 23.27 -21.62
N ASP A 282 -0.01 24.57 -21.49
CA ASP A 282 0.53 25.46 -22.51
C ASP A 282 2.04 25.27 -22.77
N SER A 283 2.68 26.19 -23.47
CA SER A 283 4.11 26.14 -23.83
C SER A 283 5.06 26.62 -22.73
N LYS A 284 4.56 26.95 -21.53
CA LYS A 284 5.34 27.52 -20.41
C LYS A 284 6.63 26.76 -20.13
N TYR A 285 6.58 25.42 -20.14
CA TYR A 285 7.71 24.57 -19.81
C TYR A 285 8.39 23.91 -21.02
N ASP A 286 7.97 24.17 -22.26
CA ASP A 286 8.43 23.42 -23.43
C ASP A 286 9.94 23.48 -23.66
N LYS A 287 10.52 24.69 -23.49
CA LYS A 287 11.97 24.89 -23.63
C LYS A 287 12.72 24.10 -22.54
N LEU A 288 12.37 24.30 -21.28
CA LEU A 288 13.04 23.63 -20.16
C LEU A 288 12.89 22.11 -20.26
N LEU A 289 11.69 21.58 -20.52
CA LEU A 289 11.47 20.16 -20.73
C LEU A 289 12.34 19.59 -21.85
N SER A 290 12.48 20.34 -22.97
CA SER A 290 13.36 19.92 -24.07
C SER A 290 14.83 19.89 -23.65
N ASP A 291 15.27 20.87 -22.87
CA ASP A 291 16.64 20.96 -22.38
C ASP A 291 16.93 19.85 -21.35
N LEU A 292 16.04 19.60 -20.37
CA LEU A 292 16.14 18.49 -19.42
C LEU A 292 16.27 17.13 -20.14
N CYS A 293 15.39 16.86 -21.11
CA CYS A 293 15.41 15.60 -21.85
C CYS A 293 16.66 15.46 -22.73
N ARG A 294 17.17 16.56 -23.32
CA ARG A 294 18.41 16.57 -24.06
C ARG A 294 19.59 16.24 -23.16
N THR A 295 19.68 16.86 -22.01
CA THR A 295 20.73 16.66 -21.02
C THR A 295 20.75 15.23 -20.50
N MET A 296 19.62 14.73 -20.01
CA MET A 296 19.52 13.33 -19.55
C MET A 296 19.90 12.34 -20.65
N ASN A 297 19.40 12.53 -21.88
CA ASN A 297 19.74 11.67 -23.00
C ASN A 297 21.23 11.69 -23.32
N ARG A 298 21.88 12.88 -23.32
CA ARG A 298 23.32 13.03 -23.54
C ARG A 298 24.13 12.30 -22.47
N ARG A 299 23.83 12.58 -21.19
CA ARG A 299 24.54 11.98 -20.05
C ARG A 299 24.37 10.47 -20.02
N ILE A 300 23.16 9.93 -20.25
CA ILE A 300 22.91 8.48 -20.32
C ILE A 300 23.70 7.81 -21.45
N LEU A 301 23.78 8.45 -22.62
CA LEU A 301 24.54 7.89 -23.75
C LEU A 301 26.06 7.99 -23.59
N ASN A 302 26.54 8.95 -22.80
CA ASN A 302 27.97 9.11 -22.49
C ASN A 302 28.42 8.18 -21.36
N SER A 303 27.50 7.63 -20.59
CA SER A 303 27.82 6.66 -19.52
C SER A 303 28.04 5.26 -20.12
N ASP A 304 29.12 4.60 -19.72
CA ASP A 304 29.49 3.24 -20.18
C ASP A 304 28.41 2.20 -19.85
N CYS A 305 27.74 2.36 -18.71
CA CYS A 305 26.66 1.47 -18.28
C CYS A 305 25.26 1.98 -18.64
N MET A 306 25.12 3.12 -19.33
CA MET A 306 23.85 3.80 -19.61
C MET A 306 23.07 4.18 -18.36
N ASN A 307 23.69 4.24 -17.20
CA ASN A 307 23.11 4.67 -15.94
C ASN A 307 23.92 5.83 -15.37
N LEU A 308 23.26 6.61 -14.54
CA LEU A 308 23.81 7.78 -13.90
C LEU A 308 23.68 7.62 -12.38
N PRO A 309 24.68 8.00 -11.58
CA PRO A 309 24.57 7.97 -10.13
C PRO A 309 23.57 9.02 -9.64
N THR A 310 22.83 8.69 -8.59
CA THR A 310 21.93 9.64 -7.92
C THR A 310 22.73 10.75 -7.25
N TYR A 311 23.86 10.38 -6.64
CA TYR A 311 24.79 11.29 -5.97
C TYR A 311 26.23 10.93 -6.26
N PRO A 312 27.19 11.88 -6.11
CA PRO A 312 28.61 11.65 -6.36
C PRO A 312 29.18 10.53 -5.49
N GLY A 313 29.86 9.56 -6.10
CA GLY A 313 30.50 8.45 -5.40
C GLY A 313 29.56 7.46 -4.74
N GLU A 314 28.30 7.49 -5.05
CA GLU A 314 27.31 6.53 -4.57
C GLU A 314 26.95 5.50 -5.64
N SER A 315 26.39 4.36 -5.20
CA SER A 315 25.84 3.33 -6.08
C SER A 315 24.73 3.90 -6.96
N ILE A 316 24.64 3.39 -8.19
CA ILE A 316 23.56 3.76 -9.11
C ILE A 316 22.22 3.30 -8.52
N TYR A 317 21.28 4.21 -8.32
CA TYR A 317 19.94 3.91 -7.84
C TYR A 317 18.99 3.76 -9.03
N ILE A 318 18.64 2.54 -9.36
CA ILE A 318 17.83 2.21 -10.55
C ILE A 318 16.45 2.88 -10.56
N PRO A 319 15.75 3.09 -9.43
CA PRO A 319 14.48 3.83 -9.44
C PRO A 319 14.58 5.22 -10.08
N ASP A 320 15.64 5.99 -9.86
CA ASP A 320 15.80 7.31 -10.48
C ASP A 320 16.03 7.18 -12.00
N MET A 321 16.82 6.18 -12.40
CA MET A 321 16.98 5.86 -13.80
C MET A 321 15.68 5.46 -14.48
N LEU A 322 14.82 4.68 -13.79
CA LEU A 322 13.48 4.34 -14.29
C LEU A 322 12.63 5.59 -14.52
N VAL A 323 12.66 6.56 -13.59
CA VAL A 323 11.95 7.84 -13.77
C VAL A 323 12.47 8.59 -14.99
N ALA A 324 13.81 8.65 -15.17
CA ALA A 324 14.43 9.30 -16.33
C ALA A 324 13.99 8.64 -17.65
N ILE A 325 13.99 7.31 -17.72
CA ILE A 325 13.55 6.58 -18.90
C ILE A 325 12.06 6.74 -19.16
N VAL A 326 11.23 6.76 -18.12
CA VAL A 326 9.78 7.08 -18.23
C VAL A 326 9.57 8.50 -18.76
N ALA A 327 10.32 9.48 -18.24
CA ALA A 327 10.23 10.87 -18.71
C ALA A 327 10.64 10.99 -20.20
N LEU A 328 11.76 10.38 -20.58
CA LEU A 328 12.20 10.34 -21.99
C LEU A 328 11.18 9.63 -22.90
N ASN A 329 10.56 8.55 -22.44
CA ASN A 329 9.51 7.85 -23.19
C ASN A 329 8.26 8.70 -23.36
N LYS A 330 7.81 9.39 -22.30
CA LYS A 330 6.67 10.33 -22.37
C LYS A 330 7.00 11.50 -23.29
N TYR A 331 8.21 12.06 -23.20
CA TYR A 331 8.67 13.10 -24.09
C TYR A 331 8.70 12.63 -25.56
N ALA A 332 9.19 11.41 -25.82
CA ALA A 332 9.19 10.81 -27.14
C ALA A 332 7.77 10.70 -27.74
N LYS A 333 6.78 10.36 -26.91
CA LYS A 333 5.36 10.32 -27.36
C LYS A 333 4.82 11.70 -27.71
N LEU A 334 5.26 12.75 -27.01
CA LEU A 334 4.85 14.14 -27.26
C LEU A 334 5.62 14.78 -28.44
N ASN A 335 6.83 14.29 -28.77
CA ASN A 335 7.77 14.90 -29.71
C ASN A 335 8.26 13.93 -30.80
N ASN A 336 7.36 13.34 -31.55
CA ASN A 336 7.63 12.54 -32.76
C ASN A 336 8.70 11.44 -32.60
N GLY A 337 8.80 10.85 -31.42
CA GLY A 337 9.71 9.75 -31.14
C GLY A 337 11.14 10.15 -30.80
N LYS A 338 11.42 11.43 -30.53
CA LYS A 338 12.72 11.91 -30.11
C LYS A 338 13.17 11.15 -28.85
N TYR A 339 14.42 10.63 -28.84
CA TYR A 339 15.03 9.82 -27.79
C TYR A 339 14.45 8.38 -27.58
N ARG A 340 13.54 7.91 -28.42
CA ARG A 340 12.98 6.55 -28.36
C ARG A 340 14.05 5.45 -28.48
N SER A 341 15.11 5.71 -29.22
CA SER A 341 16.24 4.77 -29.36
C SER A 341 16.97 4.53 -28.04
N THR A 342 17.23 5.61 -27.30
CA THR A 342 17.87 5.54 -25.96
C THR A 342 17.00 4.76 -24.98
N VAL A 343 15.70 5.06 -24.95
CA VAL A 343 14.73 4.31 -24.11
C VAL A 343 14.76 2.82 -24.44
N ARG A 344 14.74 2.44 -25.72
CA ARG A 344 14.77 1.03 -26.13
C ARG A 344 16.08 0.34 -25.75
N LYS A 345 17.22 0.99 -25.98
CA LYS A 345 18.54 0.44 -25.62
C LYS A 345 18.63 0.21 -24.11
N TRP A 346 18.21 1.19 -23.32
CA TRP A 346 18.22 1.05 -21.86
C TRP A 346 17.32 -0.09 -21.38
N ILE A 347 16.09 -0.22 -21.92
CA ILE A 347 15.17 -1.32 -21.56
C ILE A 347 15.77 -2.68 -21.92
N SER A 348 16.36 -2.82 -23.13
CA SER A 348 17.01 -4.07 -23.52
C SER A 348 18.10 -4.46 -22.53
N ARG A 349 18.97 -3.51 -22.21
CA ARG A 349 20.08 -3.74 -21.27
C ARG A 349 19.56 -4.05 -19.86
N ALA A 350 18.58 -3.31 -19.36
CA ALA A 350 17.96 -3.55 -18.05
C ALA A 350 17.38 -4.97 -17.93
N THR A 351 16.77 -5.44 -19.01
CA THR A 351 16.19 -6.78 -19.06
C THR A 351 17.25 -7.88 -19.10
N GLU A 352 18.35 -7.64 -19.80
CA GLU A 352 19.42 -8.62 -19.99
C GLU A 352 20.41 -8.67 -18.82
N GLU A 353 20.69 -7.51 -18.19
CA GLU A 353 21.79 -7.40 -17.24
C GLU A 353 21.33 -7.21 -15.79
N TRP A 354 20.16 -6.57 -15.53
CA TRP A 354 19.78 -6.13 -14.18
C TRP A 354 18.50 -6.77 -13.65
N LEU A 355 17.89 -7.66 -14.41
CA LEU A 355 16.70 -8.38 -13.99
C LEU A 355 17.09 -9.61 -13.16
N ASP A 356 16.53 -9.72 -11.94
CA ASP A 356 16.66 -10.94 -11.16
C ASP A 356 15.77 -12.03 -11.75
N GLU A 357 16.39 -13.12 -12.21
CA GLU A 357 15.67 -14.23 -12.86
C GLU A 357 14.64 -14.92 -11.96
N LYS A 358 14.85 -14.92 -10.64
CA LYS A 358 13.98 -15.60 -9.68
C LYS A 358 12.73 -14.78 -9.36
N THR A 359 12.88 -13.46 -9.20
CA THR A 359 11.80 -12.57 -8.82
C THR A 359 11.17 -11.84 -10.01
N GLY A 360 11.90 -11.73 -11.14
CA GLY A 360 11.51 -10.92 -12.28
C GLY A 360 11.54 -9.42 -12.01
N LEU A 361 12.26 -8.98 -10.98
CA LEU A 361 12.39 -7.58 -10.58
C LEU A 361 13.77 -7.05 -10.93
N LEU A 362 13.86 -5.75 -11.24
CA LEU A 362 15.14 -5.09 -11.44
C LEU A 362 15.89 -4.93 -10.11
N ALA A 363 17.21 -5.00 -10.18
CA ALA A 363 18.07 -4.62 -9.09
C ALA A 363 17.75 -3.18 -8.63
N SER A 364 17.75 -2.93 -7.32
CA SER A 364 17.51 -1.58 -6.79
C SER A 364 18.74 -0.70 -6.89
N PHE A 365 19.92 -1.30 -6.78
CA PHE A 365 21.21 -0.64 -6.85
C PHE A 365 22.17 -1.41 -7.75
N LEU A 366 23.01 -0.67 -8.47
CA LEU A 366 24.15 -1.20 -9.21
C LEU A 366 25.43 -0.55 -8.69
N GLN A 367 26.56 -1.22 -8.90
CA GLN A 367 27.88 -0.62 -8.73
C GLN A 367 28.08 0.50 -9.76
N GLU A 368 29.09 1.32 -9.58
CA GLU A 368 29.40 2.44 -10.49
C GLU A 368 29.64 1.99 -11.93
N ASP A 369 30.19 0.79 -12.13
CA ASP A 369 30.41 0.19 -13.44
C ASP A 369 29.16 -0.44 -14.07
N GLY A 370 28.02 -0.38 -13.39
CA GLY A 370 26.74 -0.94 -13.83
C GLY A 370 26.55 -2.41 -13.52
N THR A 371 27.47 -3.07 -12.78
CA THR A 371 27.31 -4.46 -12.37
C THR A 371 26.38 -4.60 -11.14
N GLN A 372 25.69 -5.75 -11.03
CA GLN A 372 24.84 -6.03 -9.88
C GLN A 372 25.67 -6.35 -8.62
N TYR A 373 25.15 -5.99 -7.45
CA TYR A 373 25.64 -6.52 -6.19
C TYR A 373 25.19 -7.98 -6.03
N GLY A 374 26.14 -8.91 -5.92
CA GLY A 374 25.89 -10.36 -6.02
C GLY A 374 24.88 -10.95 -5.01
N ASP A 375 24.70 -10.31 -3.84
CA ASP A 375 23.91 -10.87 -2.74
C ASP A 375 22.88 -9.89 -2.12
N VAL A 376 22.55 -8.79 -2.80
CA VAL A 376 21.55 -7.85 -2.25
C VAL A 376 20.17 -8.21 -2.77
N PRO A 377 19.27 -8.80 -1.94
CA PRO A 377 17.93 -9.11 -2.37
C PRO A 377 17.16 -7.82 -2.67
N VAL A 378 16.40 -7.81 -3.75
CA VAL A 378 15.48 -6.73 -4.09
C VAL A 378 14.44 -6.59 -2.98
N LYS A 379 14.51 -5.50 -2.21
CA LYS A 379 13.59 -5.27 -1.07
C LYS A 379 12.20 -4.85 -1.55
N GLY A 380 11.14 -5.33 -0.86
CA GLY A 380 9.75 -5.20 -1.30
C GLY A 380 9.25 -3.79 -1.61
N SER A 381 9.70 -2.74 -0.88
CA SER A 381 9.31 -1.34 -1.13
C SER A 381 9.84 -0.79 -2.46
N TYR A 382 11.07 -1.14 -2.80
CA TYR A 382 11.67 -0.75 -4.09
C TYR A 382 11.06 -1.55 -5.25
N SER A 383 10.64 -2.78 -4.99
CA SER A 383 9.97 -3.64 -5.97
C SER A 383 8.64 -3.05 -6.45
N ALA A 384 7.84 -2.46 -5.56
CA ALA A 384 6.56 -1.83 -5.94
C ALA A 384 6.79 -0.63 -6.86
N LEU A 385 7.80 0.20 -6.59
CA LEU A 385 8.18 1.32 -7.43
C LEU A 385 8.68 0.86 -8.80
N ASN A 386 9.55 -0.15 -8.82
CA ASN A 386 10.04 -0.77 -10.06
C ASN A 386 8.89 -1.34 -10.89
N CYS A 387 7.91 -2.00 -10.29
CA CYS A 387 6.74 -2.51 -10.99
C CYS A 387 5.90 -1.37 -11.60
N TYR A 388 5.68 -0.30 -10.89
CA TYR A 388 4.92 0.85 -11.37
C TYR A 388 5.58 1.47 -12.61
N TYR A 389 6.87 1.75 -12.56
CA TYR A 389 7.60 2.34 -13.68
C TYR A 389 7.73 1.34 -14.83
N PHE A 390 7.97 0.08 -14.54
CA PHE A 390 8.08 -0.97 -15.55
C PHE A 390 6.77 -1.18 -16.30
N LEU A 391 5.63 -1.17 -15.63
CA LEU A 391 4.31 -1.23 -16.29
C LEU A 391 4.11 -0.05 -17.25
N THR A 392 4.55 1.14 -16.87
CA THR A 392 4.47 2.32 -17.74
C THR A 392 5.38 2.17 -18.98
N LEU A 393 6.49 1.46 -18.87
CA LEU A 393 7.42 1.18 -19.97
C LEU A 393 7.00 -0.03 -20.80
N THR A 394 6.49 -1.10 -20.19
CA THR A 394 6.15 -2.39 -20.85
C THR A 394 4.88 -2.35 -21.68
N MET A 395 4.08 -1.28 -21.60
CA MET A 395 3.12 -1.00 -22.67
C MET A 395 3.80 -0.91 -24.06
N ILE A 396 5.13 -0.94 -24.09
CA ILE A 396 5.97 -0.95 -25.30
C ILE A 396 6.43 -2.38 -25.65
N HIS A 397 6.45 -3.32 -24.68
CA HIS A 397 6.97 -4.69 -24.93
C HIS A 397 6.19 -5.74 -24.12
N PRO A 398 5.55 -6.73 -24.76
CA PRO A 398 4.65 -7.68 -24.08
C PRO A 398 5.33 -8.78 -23.24
N ILE A 399 6.67 -8.84 -23.18
CA ILE A 399 7.40 -9.97 -22.59
C ILE A 399 7.38 -9.95 -21.04
N HIS A 400 7.22 -8.80 -20.41
CA HIS A 400 7.39 -8.66 -18.96
C HIS A 400 6.11 -8.78 -18.09
N LEU A 401 4.97 -9.06 -18.68
CA LEU A 401 3.69 -9.25 -17.95
C LEU A 401 3.66 -10.48 -17.04
N ARG A 402 4.61 -11.39 -17.14
CA ARG A 402 4.66 -12.61 -16.30
C ARG A 402 5.21 -12.35 -14.89
N ALA A 403 6.18 -11.48 -14.74
CA ALA A 403 6.80 -11.17 -13.44
C ALA A 403 5.89 -10.41 -12.49
N CYS A 404 5.02 -9.53 -13.01
CA CYS A 404 4.06 -8.75 -12.23
C CYS A 404 2.74 -9.50 -11.92
N ALA A 405 2.66 -10.81 -12.14
CA ALA A 405 1.46 -11.62 -12.00
C ALA A 405 1.22 -12.18 -10.58
N THR A 406 1.85 -11.64 -9.55
CA THR A 406 1.52 -11.98 -8.17
C THR A 406 0.11 -11.47 -7.80
N PRO A 407 -0.64 -12.19 -6.94
CA PRO A 407 -2.04 -11.87 -6.62
C PRO A 407 -2.28 -10.44 -6.10
N SER A 408 -1.28 -9.80 -5.50
CA SER A 408 -1.37 -8.43 -4.98
C SER A 408 -1.45 -7.35 -6.08
N ILE A 409 -1.07 -7.67 -7.32
CA ILE A 409 -1.02 -6.72 -8.44
C ILE A 409 -2.25 -6.84 -9.35
N ARG A 410 -3.11 -7.85 -9.17
CA ARG A 410 -4.36 -7.97 -9.93
C ARG A 410 -5.30 -6.78 -9.75
N GLY A 411 -5.28 -6.12 -8.58
CA GLY A 411 -6.03 -4.89 -8.34
C GLY A 411 -5.55 -3.68 -9.14
N LEU A 412 -4.27 -3.62 -9.51
CA LEU A 412 -3.67 -2.55 -10.32
C LEU A 412 -3.97 -2.69 -11.82
N ARG A 413 -4.34 -3.90 -12.30
CA ARG A 413 -4.70 -4.12 -13.71
C ARG A 413 -6.04 -3.50 -14.13
N ALA A 414 -6.92 -3.22 -13.19
CA ALA A 414 -8.20 -2.56 -13.47
C ALA A 414 -8.08 -1.04 -13.60
N ALA A 415 -6.92 -0.47 -13.23
CA ALA A 415 -6.65 0.97 -13.25
C ALA A 415 -5.68 1.41 -14.37
N CYS A 416 -5.17 0.47 -15.17
CA CYS A 416 -4.41 0.68 -16.39
C CYS A 416 -5.22 0.29 -17.60
#